data_058e94ae210671b701a919ad7b28fa38
#
_entry.id   058e94ae210671b701a919ad7b28fa38
#
_cell.length_a   1.000
_cell.length_b   1.000
_cell.length_c   1.000
_cell.angle_alpha   90.00
_cell.angle_beta   90.00
_cell.angle_gamma   90.00
#
_symmetry.space_group_name_H-M   'P 1'
#
loop_
_entity.id
_entity.type
_entity.pdbx_description
1 polymer ?
#
loop_
_entity_poly.entity_id
_entity_poly.type
_entity_poly.pdbx_seq_one_letter_code
_entity_poly.pdbx_strand_id
1 'polypeptide(L)'
;NQWIWQYAGQYQAKEKNIHIVLHDLKGFDGRCDAIYFTTRKDDIPPSDMAALNNFRRAKLGLLAPPKTESYDLVVIGAGIAGMSTAVSAARLGCKVALINDRPVVGGNNSSEIRVHLGGAIEIGKYPELGGLQKEFGPVKEGNAQPAGNYEDHKKMEWLQAETNVSLFLNYRAFSVKKEEDRIISITACHIESGEEIEFYGRLFADCTGDGTIGYLAGADYRMGRESRSEYGETIAPEIADSLVMGTSVQWYSVEDTKTSYFPEFRYGIEFNEETCEPVTYGEWTWETGMNKNQINDSEQIRDYGMLVIYSNWSYLKNQSERRKYYKKRSLEWVAYIAGKRESRRLLGDYVLKEDDLTKHVAHEDASFTTTWSIDLHRPDPENTRYFPGREFKATTDHVVIYPYPVPYRCLYSRNIDNLFMAGRNISVCLLYTSP
;
A
#
# COMPACT_ATOMS: atom_id res chain seq x y z
N ASN A 1 9.07 16.30 -9.94
CA ASN A 1 8.86 16.79 -8.58
C ASN A 1 9.98 16.26 -7.70
N GLN A 2 10.80 17.14 -7.13
CA GLN A 2 11.82 16.79 -6.16
C GLN A 2 11.54 17.53 -4.85
N TRP A 3 11.68 16.86 -3.74
CA TRP A 3 11.67 17.47 -2.42
C TRP A 3 13.00 18.25 -2.23
N ILE A 4 12.91 19.53 -2.07
CA ILE A 4 14.06 20.41 -1.84
C ILE A 4 13.75 21.42 -0.75
N TRP A 5 14.77 21.82 -0.01
CA TRP A 5 14.63 22.94 0.92
C TRP A 5 14.60 24.27 0.17
N GLN A 6 13.64 25.10 0.53
CA GLN A 6 13.52 26.46 -0.01
C GLN A 6 13.63 27.47 1.12
N TYR A 7 14.46 28.49 0.91
CA TYR A 7 14.58 29.59 1.86
C TYR A 7 13.32 30.45 1.84
N ALA A 8 12.62 30.50 2.97
CA ALA A 8 11.37 31.23 3.10
C ALA A 8 11.54 32.67 3.60
N GLY A 9 12.70 33.03 4.13
CA GLY A 9 13.00 34.37 4.59
C GLY A 9 13.58 34.44 6.00
N GLN A 10 13.82 35.66 6.46
CA GLN A 10 14.30 35.97 7.80
C GLN A 10 13.25 36.82 8.51
N TYR A 11 12.89 36.41 9.73
CA TYR A 11 11.83 37.02 10.51
C TYR A 11 12.35 37.39 11.89
N GLN A 12 11.94 38.53 12.40
CA GLN A 12 12.21 38.94 13.77
C GLN A 12 11.01 38.58 14.65
N ALA A 13 11.18 37.61 15.53
CA ALA A 13 10.16 37.26 16.52
C ALA A 13 9.97 38.44 17.49
N LYS A 14 8.76 38.98 17.57
CA LYS A 14 8.39 40.07 18.51
C LYS A 14 7.74 39.54 19.79
N GLU A 15 7.29 38.30 19.76
CA GLU A 15 6.58 37.61 20.85
C GLU A 15 7.16 36.23 21.10
N LYS A 16 6.83 35.64 22.23
CA LYS A 16 7.27 34.26 22.58
C LYS A 16 6.59 33.20 21.71
N ASN A 17 5.39 33.47 21.21
CA ASN A 17 4.61 32.58 20.38
C ASN A 17 4.64 33.09 18.93
N ILE A 18 4.95 32.19 18.00
CA ILE A 18 4.90 32.45 16.56
C ILE A 18 3.79 31.62 15.96
N HIS A 19 2.86 32.25 15.26
CA HIS A 19 1.84 31.59 14.47
C HIS A 19 2.29 31.49 13.01
N ILE A 20 2.33 30.26 12.51
CA ILE A 20 2.70 29.97 11.12
C ILE A 20 1.45 29.50 10.40
N VAL A 21 1.16 30.09 9.27
CA VAL A 21 0.03 29.72 8.43
C VAL A 21 0.56 29.36 7.05
N LEU A 22 0.31 28.12 6.63
CA LEU A 22 0.57 27.68 5.27
C LEU A 22 -0.67 27.95 4.43
N HIS A 23 -0.54 28.80 3.41
CA HIS A 23 -1.61 29.10 2.49
C HIS A 23 -1.42 28.32 1.19
N ASP A 24 -2.43 27.57 0.78
CA ASP A 24 -2.51 27.04 -0.57
C ASP A 24 -2.97 28.15 -1.55
N LEU A 25 -2.05 28.58 -2.39
CA LEU A 25 -2.30 29.65 -3.37
C LEU A 25 -2.81 29.12 -4.72
N LYS A 26 -2.73 27.82 -4.96
CA LYS A 26 -3.04 27.18 -6.25
C LYS A 26 -4.25 26.26 -6.21
N GLY A 27 -4.68 25.85 -5.03
CA GLY A 27 -5.84 24.98 -4.81
C GLY A 27 -5.58 23.50 -5.06
N PHE A 28 -4.35 23.11 -5.44
CA PHE A 28 -3.98 21.70 -5.61
C PHE A 28 -2.46 21.49 -5.56
N ASP A 29 -2.06 20.35 -4.98
CA ASP A 29 -0.69 19.83 -4.93
C ASP A 29 0.34 20.79 -4.28
N GLY A 30 -0.11 21.66 -3.41
CA GLY A 30 0.77 22.41 -2.52
C GLY A 30 1.24 21.51 -1.38
N ARG A 31 2.56 21.25 -1.29
CA ARG A 31 3.12 20.33 -0.29
C ARG A 31 4.17 21.01 0.56
N CYS A 32 4.13 20.71 1.84
CA CYS A 32 5.17 21.06 2.79
C CYS A 32 5.39 19.84 3.70
N ASP A 33 6.58 19.25 3.63
CA ASP A 33 6.95 18.15 4.51
C ASP A 33 7.42 18.65 5.89
N ALA A 34 8.30 19.67 5.88
CA ALA A 34 8.85 20.22 7.11
C ALA A 34 9.15 21.70 6.99
N ILE A 35 9.11 22.41 8.12
CA ILE A 35 9.55 23.79 8.26
C ILE A 35 10.69 23.81 9.28
N TYR A 36 11.86 24.29 8.86
CA TYR A 36 13.05 24.37 9.70
C TYR A 36 13.34 25.81 10.11
N PHE A 37 13.46 26.06 11.42
CA PHE A 37 13.83 27.34 12.00
C PHE A 37 15.22 27.27 12.59
N THR A 38 16.05 28.27 12.29
CA THR A 38 17.36 28.43 12.88
C THR A 38 17.70 29.90 13.11
N THR A 39 18.51 30.18 14.11
CA THR A 39 19.09 31.50 14.33
C THR A 39 20.44 31.67 13.65
N ARG A 40 20.94 30.63 12.99
CA ARG A 40 22.26 30.60 12.35
C ARG A 40 22.12 30.62 10.84
N LYS A 41 22.80 31.50 10.15
CA LYS A 41 22.73 31.65 8.69
C LYS A 41 23.33 30.49 7.91
N ASP A 42 24.31 29.80 8.49
CA ASP A 42 25.03 28.68 7.91
C ASP A 42 24.40 27.31 8.18
N ASP A 43 23.32 27.29 8.93
CA ASP A 43 22.64 26.06 9.36
C ASP A 43 21.51 25.70 8.37
N ILE A 44 21.90 25.20 7.20
CA ILE A 44 21.02 24.91 6.08
C ILE A 44 20.84 23.39 5.98
N PRO A 45 19.57 22.88 6.03
CA PRO A 45 19.32 21.46 5.85
C PRO A 45 19.70 21.01 4.43
N PRO A 46 20.41 19.89 4.26
CA PRO A 46 20.70 19.34 2.94
C PRO A 46 19.46 18.72 2.30
N SER A 47 19.36 18.74 0.96
CA SER A 47 18.26 18.11 0.21
C SER A 47 18.59 16.67 -0.19
N ASP A 48 19.83 16.21 -0.07
CA ASP A 48 20.19 14.80 -0.24
C ASP A 48 19.68 13.97 0.94
N MET A 49 19.03 12.83 0.67
CA MET A 49 18.37 12.02 1.69
C MET A 49 19.32 11.50 2.78
N ALA A 50 20.50 11.00 2.41
CA ALA A 50 21.44 10.46 3.38
C ALA A 50 22.02 11.57 4.27
N ALA A 51 22.39 12.71 3.67
CA ALA A 51 22.87 13.89 4.37
C ALA A 51 21.76 14.49 5.26
N LEU A 52 20.49 14.54 4.79
CA LEU A 52 19.34 15.00 5.56
C LEU A 52 19.07 14.13 6.78
N ASN A 53 19.14 12.81 6.63
CA ASN A 53 18.97 11.89 7.76
C ASN A 53 20.05 12.13 8.85
N ASN A 54 21.30 12.29 8.45
CA ASN A 54 22.38 12.60 9.37
C ASN A 54 22.18 13.98 10.05
N PHE A 55 21.74 14.98 9.28
CA PHE A 55 21.41 16.30 9.80
C PHE A 55 20.27 16.23 10.83
N ARG A 56 19.17 15.54 10.51
CA ARG A 56 18.04 15.33 11.44
C ARG A 56 18.49 14.62 12.71
N ARG A 57 19.24 13.53 12.60
CA ARG A 57 19.79 12.80 13.74
C ARG A 57 20.61 13.70 14.66
N ALA A 58 21.51 14.51 14.07
CA ALA A 58 22.32 15.46 14.83
C ALA A 58 21.45 16.51 15.55
N LYS A 59 20.44 17.07 14.87
CA LYS A 59 19.53 18.09 15.44
C LYS A 59 18.63 17.55 16.54
N LEU A 60 18.19 16.30 16.42
CA LEU A 60 17.33 15.63 17.39
C LEU A 60 18.12 14.97 18.54
N GLY A 61 19.45 15.03 18.50
CA GLY A 61 20.31 14.37 19.50
C GLY A 61 20.34 12.84 19.36
N LEU A 62 19.98 12.29 18.20
CA LEU A 62 19.91 10.85 17.93
C LEU A 62 21.26 10.31 17.42
N LEU A 63 22.36 10.75 17.99
CA LEU A 63 23.72 10.32 17.60
C LEU A 63 24.14 8.99 18.25
N ALA A 64 23.41 8.49 19.23
CA ALA A 64 23.64 7.19 19.83
C ALA A 64 23.35 6.07 18.82
N PRO A 65 23.97 4.89 18.93
CA PRO A 65 23.56 3.74 18.14
C PRO A 65 22.09 3.43 18.38
N PRO A 66 21.40 2.81 17.39
CA PRO A 66 20.00 2.41 17.55
C PRO A 66 19.81 1.55 18.80
N LYS A 67 18.64 1.64 19.44
CA LYS A 67 18.24 0.63 20.42
C LYS A 67 18.22 -0.74 19.76
N THR A 68 18.57 -1.77 20.50
CA THR A 68 18.57 -3.15 19.99
C THR A 68 17.52 -3.98 20.73
N GLU A 69 16.75 -4.75 19.97
CA GLU A 69 15.77 -5.70 20.51
C GLU A 69 15.86 -7.04 19.79
N SER A 70 15.58 -8.13 20.49
CA SER A 70 15.70 -9.50 19.94
C SER A 70 14.38 -10.26 20.03
N TYR A 71 14.07 -10.96 18.94
CA TYR A 71 12.83 -11.70 18.73
C TYR A 71 13.09 -13.06 18.08
N ASP A 72 12.13 -13.97 18.20
CA ASP A 72 12.14 -15.22 17.42
C ASP A 72 11.75 -14.93 15.97
N LEU A 73 10.75 -14.08 15.78
CA LEU A 73 10.26 -13.65 14.47
C LEU A 73 10.10 -12.13 14.41
N VAL A 74 10.62 -11.51 13.36
CA VAL A 74 10.40 -10.09 13.04
C VAL A 74 9.53 -10.01 11.79
N VAL A 75 8.32 -9.48 11.93
CA VAL A 75 7.33 -9.30 10.86
C VAL A 75 7.28 -7.82 10.46
N ILE A 76 7.43 -7.54 9.17
CA ILE A 76 7.43 -6.18 8.65
C ILE A 76 6.21 -5.98 7.73
N GLY A 77 5.37 -5.02 8.11
CA GLY A 77 4.08 -4.74 7.50
C GLY A 77 2.92 -5.34 8.31
N ALA A 78 2.07 -4.49 8.89
CA ALA A 78 0.89 -4.89 9.65
C ALA A 78 -0.40 -4.80 8.80
N GLY A 79 -0.31 -5.18 7.53
CA GLY A 79 -1.47 -5.55 6.73
C GLY A 79 -2.08 -6.86 7.24
N ILE A 80 -3.18 -7.32 6.64
CA ILE A 80 -3.89 -8.55 7.06
C ILE A 80 -2.94 -9.75 7.16
N ALA A 81 -2.07 -9.94 6.16
CA ALA A 81 -1.10 -11.04 6.16
C ALA A 81 -0.11 -10.95 7.34
N GLY A 82 0.46 -9.74 7.59
CA GLY A 82 1.42 -9.58 8.67
C GLY A 82 0.80 -9.67 10.06
N MET A 83 -0.42 -9.14 10.25
CA MET A 83 -1.18 -9.33 11.49
C MET A 83 -1.41 -10.82 11.76
N SER A 84 -1.90 -11.55 10.77
CA SER A 84 -2.17 -12.99 10.89
C SER A 84 -0.89 -13.79 11.15
N THR A 85 0.21 -13.45 10.47
CA THR A 85 1.53 -14.06 10.69
C THR A 85 2.00 -13.84 12.13
N ALA A 86 1.92 -12.60 12.62
CA ALA A 86 2.37 -12.26 13.96
C ALA A 86 1.57 -12.99 15.05
N VAL A 87 0.24 -12.97 14.96
CA VAL A 87 -0.64 -13.63 15.94
C VAL A 87 -0.47 -15.14 15.90
N SER A 88 -0.39 -15.76 14.72
CA SER A 88 -0.19 -17.20 14.60
C SER A 88 1.12 -17.65 15.23
N ALA A 89 2.22 -16.92 14.97
CA ALA A 89 3.51 -17.23 15.57
C ALA A 89 3.53 -17.02 17.09
N ALA A 90 2.88 -15.95 17.56
CA ALA A 90 2.78 -15.64 18.99
C ALA A 90 2.00 -16.73 19.76
N ARG A 91 0.90 -17.22 19.19
CA ARG A 91 0.10 -18.33 19.75
C ARG A 91 0.85 -19.66 19.78
N LEU A 92 1.85 -19.82 18.92
CA LEU A 92 2.79 -20.95 18.94
C LEU A 92 3.97 -20.75 19.91
N GLY A 93 3.98 -19.66 20.67
CA GLY A 93 4.98 -19.36 21.70
C GLY A 93 6.17 -18.53 21.23
N CYS A 94 6.21 -18.05 19.98
CA CYS A 94 7.28 -17.19 19.52
C CYS A 94 7.14 -15.77 20.11
N LYS A 95 8.26 -15.15 20.46
CA LYS A 95 8.35 -13.71 20.73
C LYS A 95 8.43 -12.97 19.38
N VAL A 96 7.43 -12.13 19.07
CA VAL A 96 7.25 -11.53 17.76
C VAL A 96 7.35 -10.01 17.83
N ALA A 97 8.14 -9.39 16.94
CA ALA A 97 8.01 -7.97 16.62
C ALA A 97 7.14 -7.80 15.38
N LEU A 98 6.13 -6.95 15.44
CA LEU A 98 5.33 -6.52 14.30
C LEU A 98 5.58 -5.04 14.03
N ILE A 99 6.23 -4.74 12.91
CA ILE A 99 6.68 -3.39 12.54
C ILE A 99 5.78 -2.86 11.42
N ASN A 100 5.25 -1.64 11.57
CA ASN A 100 4.37 -1.00 10.60
C ASN A 100 4.72 0.47 10.42
N ASP A 101 4.83 0.93 9.18
CA ASP A 101 5.14 2.33 8.84
C ASP A 101 3.92 3.26 8.87
N ARG A 102 2.76 2.74 9.28
CA ARG A 102 1.50 3.48 9.39
C ARG A 102 0.99 3.51 10.83
N PRO A 103 0.17 4.52 11.19
CA PRO A 103 -0.43 4.62 12.51
C PRO A 103 -1.55 3.60 12.77
N VAL A 104 -2.10 3.00 11.71
CA VAL A 104 -3.17 2.00 11.79
C VAL A 104 -2.73 0.68 11.17
N VAL A 105 -3.31 -0.41 11.62
CA VAL A 105 -3.09 -1.76 11.10
C VAL A 105 -4.19 -2.15 10.09
N GLY A 106 -3.99 -3.26 9.36
CA GLY A 106 -4.96 -3.75 8.37
C GLY A 106 -4.56 -3.51 6.92
N GLY A 107 -3.57 -2.64 6.65
CA GLY A 107 -3.11 -2.38 5.29
C GLY A 107 -4.21 -1.86 4.37
N ASN A 108 -4.47 -2.53 3.24
CA ASN A 108 -5.56 -2.15 2.34
C ASN A 108 -6.94 -2.20 3.02
N ASN A 109 -7.15 -3.12 3.98
CA ASN A 109 -8.35 -3.16 4.81
C ASN A 109 -8.22 -2.29 6.06
N SER A 110 -7.90 -1.02 5.88
CA SER A 110 -7.86 -0.02 6.94
C SER A 110 -8.70 1.20 6.59
N SER A 111 -8.95 2.07 7.55
CA SER A 111 -9.64 3.34 7.33
C SER A 111 -8.88 4.30 6.41
N GLU A 112 -7.59 4.07 6.16
CA GLU A 112 -6.76 4.90 5.28
C GLU A 112 -6.97 4.58 3.80
N ILE A 113 -7.17 3.29 3.45
CA ILE A 113 -7.25 2.81 2.06
C ILE A 113 -8.67 2.37 1.70
N ARG A 114 -9.36 1.67 2.61
CA ARG A 114 -10.78 1.33 2.55
C ARG A 114 -11.16 0.31 1.48
N VAL A 115 -10.44 -0.80 1.46
CA VAL A 115 -10.76 -1.99 0.66
C VAL A 115 -11.39 -3.06 1.56
N HIS A 116 -12.46 -3.70 1.11
CA HIS A 116 -13.06 -4.80 1.85
C HIS A 116 -12.17 -6.05 1.86
N LEU A 117 -12.37 -6.93 2.84
CA LEU A 117 -11.79 -8.28 2.81
C LEU A 117 -12.55 -9.12 1.79
N GLY A 118 -11.84 -9.69 0.85
CA GLY A 118 -12.41 -10.55 -0.19
C GLY A 118 -12.27 -12.03 0.13
N GLY A 119 -12.77 -12.85 -0.80
CA GLY A 119 -12.74 -14.30 -0.70
C GLY A 119 -13.94 -14.88 0.06
N ALA A 120 -14.07 -16.21 0.00
CA ALA A 120 -15.09 -16.96 0.71
C ALA A 120 -14.46 -17.74 1.88
N ILE A 121 -15.14 -17.73 3.02
CA ILE A 121 -14.72 -18.44 4.23
C ILE A 121 -15.73 -19.54 4.57
N GLU A 122 -15.33 -20.54 5.33
CA GLU A 122 -16.19 -21.63 5.83
C GLU A 122 -16.99 -22.34 4.74
N ILE A 123 -16.38 -22.54 3.57
CA ILE A 123 -17.09 -23.11 2.41
C ILE A 123 -16.85 -24.61 2.23
N GLY A 124 -17.91 -25.35 1.92
CA GLY A 124 -17.86 -26.77 1.57
C GLY A 124 -17.08 -27.61 2.58
N LYS A 125 -16.03 -28.27 2.12
CA LYS A 125 -15.15 -29.12 2.93
C LYS A 125 -14.08 -28.38 3.75
N TYR A 126 -14.12 -27.06 3.77
CA TYR A 126 -13.14 -26.19 4.47
C TYR A 126 -13.81 -25.36 5.57
N PRO A 127 -14.31 -25.99 6.66
CA PRO A 127 -15.07 -25.28 7.71
C PRO A 127 -14.22 -24.32 8.52
N GLU A 128 -12.91 -24.52 8.59
CA GLU A 128 -11.97 -23.68 9.34
C GLU A 128 -11.38 -22.53 8.50
N LEU A 129 -11.71 -22.46 7.21
CA LEU A 129 -11.17 -21.45 6.32
C LEU A 129 -11.62 -20.05 6.75
N GLY A 130 -10.68 -19.15 6.95
CA GLY A 130 -10.93 -17.79 7.42
C GLY A 130 -11.09 -17.65 8.95
N GLY A 131 -10.68 -18.66 9.73
CA GLY A 131 -10.79 -18.66 11.19
C GLY A 131 -10.24 -17.38 11.83
N LEU A 132 -9.01 -16.96 11.50
CA LEU A 132 -8.44 -15.72 11.99
C LEU A 132 -9.21 -14.49 11.51
N GLN A 133 -9.63 -14.46 10.24
CA GLN A 133 -10.42 -13.34 9.71
C GLN A 133 -11.72 -13.10 10.50
N LYS A 134 -12.35 -14.14 11.00
CA LYS A 134 -13.57 -14.03 11.84
C LYS A 134 -13.30 -13.35 13.17
N GLU A 135 -12.10 -13.47 13.72
CA GLU A 135 -11.74 -12.84 14.99
C GLU A 135 -11.66 -11.31 14.88
N PHE A 136 -11.02 -10.80 13.81
CA PHE A 136 -10.73 -9.38 13.64
C PHE A 136 -11.49 -8.70 12.50
N GLY A 137 -12.09 -9.47 11.59
CA GLY A 137 -12.76 -8.93 10.40
C GLY A 137 -13.87 -7.93 10.76
N PRO A 138 -14.01 -6.84 10.01
CA PRO A 138 -15.06 -5.87 10.22
C PRO A 138 -16.44 -6.46 9.87
N VAL A 139 -17.47 -6.00 10.60
CA VAL A 139 -18.86 -6.45 10.39
C VAL A 139 -19.49 -5.78 9.17
N LYS A 140 -19.16 -4.51 8.95
CA LYS A 140 -19.63 -3.71 7.80
C LYS A 140 -18.42 -3.27 7.02
N GLU A 141 -18.33 -3.70 5.81
CA GLU A 141 -17.26 -3.30 4.92
C GLU A 141 -17.79 -3.03 3.51
N GLY A 142 -16.91 -2.87 2.58
CA GLY A 142 -17.17 -2.51 1.20
C GLY A 142 -16.01 -1.62 0.74
N ASN A 143 -15.90 -1.36 -0.54
CA ASN A 143 -14.89 -0.44 -1.04
C ASN A 143 -15.36 1.00 -0.87
N ALA A 144 -14.43 1.91 -0.57
CA ALA A 144 -14.67 3.34 -0.43
C ALA A 144 -15.84 3.68 0.53
N GLN A 145 -15.94 2.99 1.66
CA GLN A 145 -16.96 3.22 2.67
C GLN A 145 -16.47 4.18 3.78
N PRO A 146 -17.36 4.66 4.67
CA PRO A 146 -16.95 5.44 5.84
C PRO A 146 -15.90 4.73 6.69
N ALA A 147 -14.95 5.49 7.25
CA ALA A 147 -13.81 4.96 8.03
C ALA A 147 -14.21 3.95 9.11
N GLY A 148 -15.30 4.21 9.82
CA GLY A 148 -15.78 3.33 10.88
C GLY A 148 -16.16 1.91 10.44
N ASN A 149 -16.40 1.71 9.14
CA ASN A 149 -16.73 0.38 8.62
C ASN A 149 -15.52 -0.59 8.66
N TYR A 150 -14.30 -0.05 8.72
CA TYR A 150 -13.08 -0.88 8.71
C TYR A 150 -12.63 -1.31 10.10
N GLU A 151 -13.25 -0.79 11.15
CA GLU A 151 -13.02 -1.22 12.53
C GLU A 151 -11.54 -1.37 12.93
N ASP A 152 -10.69 -0.39 12.59
CA ASP A 152 -9.25 -0.43 12.86
C ASP A 152 -8.95 -0.67 14.36
N HIS A 153 -9.80 -0.14 15.26
CA HIS A 153 -9.71 -0.36 16.71
C HIS A 153 -9.83 -1.85 17.06
N LYS A 154 -10.77 -2.58 16.45
CA LYS A 154 -10.96 -4.02 16.70
C LYS A 154 -9.71 -4.83 16.30
N LYS A 155 -9.11 -4.50 15.15
CA LYS A 155 -7.85 -5.12 14.72
C LYS A 155 -6.70 -4.81 15.69
N MET A 156 -6.66 -3.57 16.20
CA MET A 156 -5.66 -3.16 17.18
C MET A 156 -5.84 -3.90 18.51
N GLU A 157 -7.04 -3.98 19.04
CA GLU A 157 -7.37 -4.71 20.26
C GLU A 157 -7.04 -6.19 20.13
N TRP A 158 -7.34 -6.79 18.97
CA TRP A 158 -7.01 -8.18 18.67
C TRP A 158 -5.50 -8.45 18.73
N LEU A 159 -4.68 -7.55 18.15
CA LEU A 159 -3.22 -7.65 18.24
C LEU A 159 -2.68 -7.43 19.64
N GLN A 160 -3.23 -6.46 20.38
CA GLN A 160 -2.81 -6.12 21.75
C GLN A 160 -3.17 -7.20 22.77
N ALA A 161 -4.15 -8.04 22.48
CA ALA A 161 -4.49 -9.20 23.30
C ALA A 161 -3.41 -10.28 23.30
N GLU A 162 -2.53 -10.30 22.28
CA GLU A 162 -1.45 -11.30 22.15
C GLU A 162 -0.20 -10.81 22.87
N THR A 163 0.05 -11.33 24.07
CA THR A 163 1.15 -10.89 24.95
C THR A 163 2.55 -11.11 24.38
N ASN A 164 2.69 -12.03 23.43
CA ASN A 164 3.95 -12.32 22.75
C ASN A 164 4.19 -11.44 21.50
N VAL A 165 3.27 -10.54 21.16
CA VAL A 165 3.43 -9.59 20.05
C VAL A 165 3.82 -8.22 20.60
N SER A 166 4.99 -7.72 20.17
CA SER A 166 5.40 -6.33 20.36
C SER A 166 5.08 -5.54 19.08
N LEU A 167 4.15 -4.60 19.15
CA LEU A 167 3.69 -3.81 18.01
C LEU A 167 4.41 -2.46 17.95
N PHE A 168 5.03 -2.16 16.80
CA PHE A 168 5.76 -0.93 16.51
C PHE A 168 5.09 -0.17 15.35
N LEU A 169 4.23 0.79 15.66
CA LEU A 169 3.55 1.65 14.67
C LEU A 169 4.42 2.86 14.34
N ASN A 170 4.26 3.37 13.11
CA ASN A 170 5.03 4.49 12.57
C ASN A 170 6.55 4.21 12.46
N TYR A 171 6.94 2.95 12.42
CA TYR A 171 8.33 2.55 12.19
C TYR A 171 8.51 2.01 10.78
N ARG A 172 9.30 2.71 9.98
CA ARG A 172 9.63 2.31 8.61
C ARG A 172 10.97 1.58 8.59
N ALA A 173 10.95 0.31 8.21
CA ALA A 173 12.15 -0.46 7.96
C ALA A 173 12.88 0.06 6.71
N PHE A 174 14.18 0.34 6.82
CA PHE A 174 14.95 0.95 5.73
C PHE A 174 16.32 0.30 5.51
N SER A 175 16.77 -0.58 6.41
CA SER A 175 18.07 -1.22 6.30
C SER A 175 18.02 -2.67 6.80
N VAL A 176 18.75 -3.53 6.12
CA VAL A 176 18.92 -4.95 6.46
C VAL A 176 20.41 -5.24 6.60
N LYS A 177 20.78 -5.89 7.70
CA LYS A 177 22.13 -6.42 7.92
C LYS A 177 22.09 -7.93 7.67
N LYS A 178 23.00 -8.41 6.82
CA LYS A 178 23.16 -9.83 6.46
C LYS A 178 24.56 -10.33 6.81
N GLU A 179 24.63 -11.63 7.05
CA GLU A 179 25.84 -12.43 6.95
C GLU A 179 25.54 -13.55 5.95
N GLU A 180 26.32 -13.60 4.86
CA GLU A 180 26.06 -14.48 3.70
C GLU A 180 24.60 -14.32 3.22
N ASP A 181 23.85 -15.40 3.16
CA ASP A 181 22.45 -15.41 2.72
C ASP A 181 21.44 -15.37 3.88
N ARG A 182 21.87 -14.91 5.05
CA ARG A 182 21.04 -14.86 6.25
C ARG A 182 20.90 -13.43 6.79
N ILE A 183 19.67 -13.00 7.03
CA ILE A 183 19.38 -11.74 7.70
C ILE A 183 19.72 -11.88 9.20
N ILE A 184 20.47 -10.92 9.73
CA ILE A 184 20.82 -10.83 11.15
C ILE A 184 19.91 -9.84 11.87
N SER A 185 19.72 -8.65 11.27
CA SER A 185 18.87 -7.61 11.84
C SER A 185 18.26 -6.72 10.76
N ILE A 186 17.21 -6.01 11.16
CA ILE A 186 16.54 -4.97 10.38
C ILE A 186 16.53 -3.70 11.21
N THR A 187 16.91 -2.57 10.61
CA THR A 187 16.77 -1.26 11.25
C THR A 187 15.52 -0.56 10.75
N ALA A 188 14.69 -0.11 11.67
CA ALA A 188 13.52 0.72 11.37
C ALA A 188 13.60 2.07 12.09
N CYS A 189 13.09 3.12 11.45
CA CYS A 189 13.06 4.48 11.94
C CYS A 189 11.62 4.92 12.20
N HIS A 190 11.35 5.49 13.36
CA HIS A 190 10.07 6.14 13.63
C HIS A 190 9.90 7.38 12.76
N ILE A 191 8.85 7.44 11.96
CA ILE A 191 8.68 8.44 10.89
C ILE A 191 8.57 9.89 11.40
N GLU A 192 8.12 10.10 12.64
CA GLU A 192 7.98 11.42 13.24
C GLU A 192 9.20 11.81 14.08
N SER A 193 9.59 10.96 15.05
CA SER A 193 10.68 11.28 15.98
C SER A 193 12.06 11.04 15.42
N GLY A 194 12.20 10.18 14.39
CA GLY A 194 13.49 9.75 13.86
C GLY A 194 14.23 8.73 14.75
N GLU A 195 13.60 8.24 15.82
CA GLU A 195 14.16 7.18 16.67
C GLU A 195 14.39 5.93 15.84
N GLU A 196 15.54 5.31 15.98
CA GLU A 196 15.88 4.06 15.29
C GLU A 196 15.94 2.90 16.26
N ILE A 197 15.41 1.76 15.81
CA ILE A 197 15.52 0.48 16.50
C ILE A 197 16.09 -0.55 15.53
N GLU A 198 17.10 -1.29 15.98
CA GLU A 198 17.66 -2.44 15.29
C GLU A 198 17.04 -3.72 15.89
N PHE A 199 16.25 -4.42 15.08
CA PHE A 199 15.52 -5.64 15.43
C PHE A 199 16.33 -6.86 15.01
N TYR A 200 16.82 -7.61 15.97
CA TYR A 200 17.46 -8.90 15.75
C TYR A 200 16.41 -10.00 15.73
N GLY A 201 16.52 -10.93 14.79
CA GLY A 201 15.56 -12.03 14.63
C GLY A 201 16.23 -13.34 14.24
N ARG A 202 15.63 -14.44 14.66
CA ARG A 202 15.97 -15.77 14.12
C ARG A 202 15.38 -15.95 12.72
N LEU A 203 14.14 -15.48 12.56
CA LEU A 203 13.35 -15.51 11.32
C LEU A 203 12.79 -14.11 11.03
N PHE A 204 12.57 -13.83 9.76
CA PHE A 204 12.01 -12.59 9.28
C PHE A 204 10.86 -12.89 8.31
N ALA A 205 9.82 -12.06 8.33
CA ALA A 205 8.69 -12.16 7.41
C ALA A 205 8.44 -10.81 6.72
N ASP A 206 8.60 -10.78 5.40
CA ASP A 206 8.25 -9.64 4.57
C ASP A 206 6.75 -9.68 4.25
N CYS A 207 5.99 -8.86 4.98
CA CYS A 207 4.56 -8.64 4.80
C CYS A 207 4.27 -7.20 4.32
N THR A 208 5.28 -6.54 3.75
CA THR A 208 5.16 -5.14 3.29
C THR A 208 4.26 -4.99 2.07
N GLY A 209 3.96 -6.09 1.39
CA GLY A 209 3.26 -6.12 0.12
C GLY A 209 4.07 -5.58 -1.07
N ASP A 210 5.19 -4.92 -0.81
CA ASP A 210 6.12 -4.39 -1.82
C ASP A 210 7.44 -5.19 -1.88
N GLY A 211 7.56 -6.28 -1.11
CA GLY A 211 8.79 -7.07 -1.05
C GLY A 211 10.00 -6.24 -0.59
N THR A 212 9.77 -5.30 0.34
CA THR A 212 10.78 -4.31 0.71
C THR A 212 11.96 -4.93 1.42
N ILE A 213 11.71 -5.85 2.34
CA ILE A 213 12.77 -6.51 3.10
C ILE A 213 13.54 -7.48 2.20
N GLY A 214 12.82 -8.24 1.37
CA GLY A 214 13.46 -9.09 0.37
C GLY A 214 14.38 -8.29 -0.55
N TYR A 215 13.92 -7.18 -1.07
CA TYR A 215 14.73 -6.28 -1.90
C TYR A 215 15.98 -5.75 -1.18
N LEU A 216 15.83 -5.28 0.04
CA LEU A 216 16.95 -4.78 0.84
C LEU A 216 17.96 -5.89 1.22
N ALA A 217 17.47 -7.12 1.37
CA ALA A 217 18.29 -8.29 1.64
C ALA A 217 18.96 -8.89 0.39
N GLY A 218 18.57 -8.44 -0.83
CA GLY A 218 19.05 -9.01 -2.08
C GLY A 218 18.36 -10.33 -2.45
N ALA A 219 17.11 -10.52 -2.00
CA ALA A 219 16.28 -11.63 -2.46
C ALA A 219 15.92 -11.46 -3.94
N ASP A 220 15.81 -12.58 -4.63
CA ASP A 220 15.34 -12.58 -6.01
C ASP A 220 13.87 -12.16 -6.07
N TYR A 221 13.53 -11.32 -7.06
CA TYR A 221 12.17 -10.83 -7.25
C TYR A 221 11.86 -10.55 -8.71
N ARG A 222 10.57 -10.38 -9.01
CA ARG A 222 10.06 -9.93 -10.32
C ARG A 222 9.09 -8.76 -10.17
N MET A 223 8.98 -7.98 -11.24
CA MET A 223 7.97 -6.94 -11.46
C MET A 223 7.58 -6.97 -12.94
N GLY A 224 6.35 -6.51 -13.24
CA GLY A 224 5.83 -6.54 -14.60
C GLY A 224 5.26 -7.91 -14.97
N ARG A 225 4.92 -8.08 -16.25
CA ARG A 225 4.22 -9.28 -16.73
C ARG A 225 5.20 -10.23 -17.40
N GLU A 226 5.15 -11.49 -17.03
CA GLU A 226 5.85 -12.58 -17.69
C GLU A 226 5.23 -12.86 -19.07
N SER A 227 6.03 -13.40 -20.00
CA SER A 227 5.51 -13.83 -21.29
C SER A 227 4.69 -15.12 -21.15
N ARG A 228 3.72 -15.31 -22.06
CA ARG A 228 2.95 -16.55 -22.14
C ARG A 228 3.82 -17.79 -22.22
N SER A 229 4.94 -17.72 -22.95
CA SER A 229 5.84 -18.85 -23.13
C SER A 229 6.56 -19.29 -21.85
N GLU A 230 6.62 -18.45 -20.81
CA GLU A 230 7.36 -18.77 -19.58
C GLU A 230 6.60 -19.75 -18.69
N TYR A 231 5.30 -19.51 -18.49
CA TYR A 231 4.46 -20.34 -17.60
C TYR A 231 3.27 -20.98 -18.31
N GLY A 232 3.05 -20.71 -19.61
CA GLY A 232 1.93 -21.22 -20.38
C GLY A 232 0.58 -20.57 -20.08
N GLU A 233 0.58 -19.40 -19.46
CA GLU A 233 -0.63 -18.74 -18.99
C GLU A 233 -1.46 -18.15 -20.13
N THR A 234 -2.77 -18.39 -20.10
CA THR A 234 -3.67 -18.08 -21.23
C THR A 234 -3.88 -16.59 -21.45
N ILE A 235 -3.88 -15.80 -20.38
CA ILE A 235 -4.10 -14.35 -20.41
C ILE A 235 -2.82 -13.53 -20.28
N ALA A 236 -1.66 -14.19 -20.24
CA ALA A 236 -0.38 -13.51 -20.25
C ALA A 236 -0.06 -12.92 -21.66
N PRO A 237 0.70 -11.82 -21.73
CA PRO A 237 1.13 -11.25 -22.99
C PRO A 237 2.08 -12.20 -23.76
N GLU A 238 2.14 -12.08 -25.08
CA GLU A 238 3.08 -12.87 -25.89
C GLU A 238 4.53 -12.59 -25.53
N ILE A 239 4.85 -11.33 -25.23
CA ILE A 239 6.19 -10.88 -24.84
C ILE A 239 6.08 -10.22 -23.46
N ALA A 240 7.00 -10.56 -22.57
CA ALA A 240 7.08 -9.95 -21.25
C ALA A 240 7.20 -8.42 -21.34
N ASP A 241 6.54 -7.72 -20.44
CA ASP A 241 6.55 -6.26 -20.38
C ASP A 241 6.63 -5.74 -18.93
N SER A 242 6.68 -4.43 -18.78
CA SER A 242 6.78 -3.76 -17.49
C SER A 242 5.44 -3.29 -16.92
N LEU A 243 4.31 -3.64 -17.54
CA LEU A 243 3.01 -3.28 -17.03
C LEU A 243 2.73 -4.02 -15.72
N VAL A 244 2.04 -3.34 -14.83
CA VAL A 244 1.59 -3.86 -13.54
C VAL A 244 0.14 -3.45 -13.33
N MET A 245 -0.56 -4.09 -12.43
CA MET A 245 -1.86 -3.57 -11.99
C MET A 245 -1.65 -2.24 -11.29
N GLY A 246 -2.53 -1.28 -11.57
CA GLY A 246 -2.41 0.07 -11.09
C GLY A 246 -2.68 0.22 -9.59
N THR A 247 -2.51 1.44 -9.12
CA THR A 247 -2.83 1.83 -7.75
C THR A 247 -4.16 2.58 -7.73
N SER A 248 -5.04 2.21 -6.81
CA SER A 248 -6.36 2.82 -6.66
C SER A 248 -6.34 3.96 -5.66
N VAL A 249 -6.83 5.14 -6.07
CA VAL A 249 -7.19 6.24 -5.18
C VAL A 249 -8.70 6.21 -5.01
N GLN A 250 -9.19 5.63 -3.92
CA GLN A 250 -10.62 5.50 -3.68
C GLN A 250 -11.21 6.82 -3.18
N TRP A 251 -12.50 7.02 -3.43
CA TRP A 251 -13.20 8.22 -3.01
C TRP A 251 -14.73 8.00 -2.99
N TYR A 252 -15.45 8.83 -2.24
CA TYR A 252 -16.90 8.87 -2.31
C TYR A 252 -17.46 10.27 -2.02
N SER A 253 -18.68 10.49 -2.47
CA SER A 253 -19.46 11.68 -2.20
C SER A 253 -20.71 11.36 -1.39
N VAL A 254 -21.20 12.33 -0.63
CA VAL A 254 -22.45 12.25 0.12
C VAL A 254 -23.48 13.22 -0.43
N GLU A 255 -24.74 12.92 -0.21
CA GLU A 255 -25.83 13.82 -0.54
C GLU A 255 -26.13 14.76 0.64
N ASP A 256 -26.04 16.05 0.37
CA ASP A 256 -26.30 17.10 1.33
C ASP A 256 -27.77 17.57 1.30
N THR A 257 -28.25 18.10 2.39
CA THR A 257 -29.56 18.75 2.46
C THR A 257 -29.59 20.08 1.70
N LYS A 258 -28.42 20.73 1.59
CA LYS A 258 -28.23 22.04 0.93
C LYS A 258 -27.35 21.90 -0.31
N THR A 259 -27.38 22.93 -1.15
CA THR A 259 -26.44 23.06 -2.26
C THR A 259 -25.01 23.14 -1.73
N SER A 260 -24.14 22.26 -2.23
CA SER A 260 -22.70 22.28 -1.95
C SER A 260 -21.94 22.89 -3.13
N TYR A 261 -20.90 23.64 -2.81
CA TYR A 261 -20.03 24.27 -3.80
C TYR A 261 -18.76 23.42 -3.99
N PHE A 262 -18.27 23.37 -5.21
CA PHE A 262 -16.93 22.87 -5.54
C PHE A 262 -16.32 23.80 -6.59
N PRO A 263 -15.07 24.27 -6.43
CA PRO A 263 -14.49 25.24 -7.34
C PRO A 263 -14.26 24.67 -8.75
N GLU A 264 -14.22 25.54 -9.75
CA GLU A 264 -13.70 25.18 -11.05
C GLU A 264 -12.20 24.89 -10.94
N PHE A 265 -11.84 23.66 -11.29
CA PHE A 265 -10.47 23.17 -11.15
C PHE A 265 -9.72 23.34 -12.47
N ARG A 266 -9.00 24.46 -12.63
CA ARG A 266 -8.43 24.88 -13.91
C ARG A 266 -7.04 24.30 -14.23
N TYR A 267 -6.41 23.61 -13.27
CA TYR A 267 -5.07 23.02 -13.45
C TYR A 267 -5.12 21.54 -13.77
N GLY A 268 -6.30 20.98 -13.80
CA GLY A 268 -6.55 19.57 -13.90
C GLY A 268 -6.61 19.04 -15.31
N ILE A 269 -7.24 17.90 -15.40
CA ILE A 269 -7.55 17.25 -16.68
C ILE A 269 -8.83 17.89 -17.21
N GLU A 270 -8.83 18.24 -18.49
CA GLU A 270 -10.03 18.73 -19.16
C GLU A 270 -10.95 17.55 -19.47
N PHE A 271 -12.11 17.52 -18.83
CA PHE A 271 -13.17 16.57 -19.10
C PHE A 271 -14.28 17.22 -19.94
N ASN A 272 -14.99 16.36 -20.68
CA ASN A 272 -16.21 16.72 -21.41
C ASN A 272 -17.28 15.62 -21.18
N GLU A 273 -18.45 15.71 -21.83
CA GLU A 273 -19.53 14.71 -21.63
C GLU A 273 -19.17 13.29 -22.07
N GLU A 274 -18.20 13.13 -23.01
CA GLU A 274 -17.73 11.81 -23.46
C GLU A 274 -16.67 11.21 -22.56
N THR A 275 -15.84 12.04 -21.93
CA THR A 275 -14.68 11.61 -21.19
C THR A 275 -14.88 11.63 -19.67
N CYS A 276 -15.92 12.32 -19.17
CA CYS A 276 -16.22 12.35 -17.74
C CYS A 276 -16.80 11.03 -17.25
N GLU A 277 -16.55 10.75 -15.97
CA GLU A 277 -17.14 9.61 -15.27
C GLU A 277 -18.29 10.10 -14.39
N PRO A 278 -19.57 9.88 -14.80
CA PRO A 278 -20.72 10.40 -14.09
C PRO A 278 -21.15 9.52 -12.89
N VAL A 279 -20.22 9.33 -11.95
CA VAL A 279 -20.36 8.50 -10.76
C VAL A 279 -20.34 9.34 -9.48
N THR A 280 -20.70 8.74 -8.36
CA THR A 280 -20.74 9.38 -7.04
C THR A 280 -19.69 8.86 -6.09
N TYR A 281 -18.96 7.85 -6.49
CA TYR A 281 -17.82 7.25 -5.79
C TYR A 281 -16.93 6.54 -6.81
N GLY A 282 -15.67 6.35 -6.45
CA GLY A 282 -14.69 5.58 -7.20
C GLY A 282 -14.11 4.48 -6.34
N GLU A 283 -14.27 3.26 -6.83
CA GLU A 283 -13.78 2.06 -6.19
C GLU A 283 -12.45 1.62 -6.80
N TRP A 284 -12.22 0.37 -6.70
CA TRP A 284 -11.02 -0.36 -7.05
C TRP A 284 -10.62 -0.29 -8.54
N THR A 285 -11.56 -0.04 -9.43
CA THR A 285 -11.31 0.14 -10.88
C THR A 285 -10.81 1.53 -11.27
N TRP A 286 -10.77 2.47 -10.33
CA TRP A 286 -10.12 3.77 -10.51
C TRP A 286 -8.62 3.62 -10.26
N GLU A 287 -7.89 3.17 -11.27
CA GLU A 287 -6.49 2.80 -11.18
C GLU A 287 -5.60 3.67 -12.03
N THR A 288 -4.48 4.07 -11.46
CA THR A 288 -3.47 4.90 -12.12
C THR A 288 -2.09 4.26 -12.09
N GLY A 289 -1.25 4.65 -13.04
CA GLY A 289 0.17 4.28 -13.04
C GLY A 289 0.47 2.84 -13.44
N MET A 290 -0.37 2.19 -14.24
CA MET A 290 -0.13 0.81 -14.69
C MET A 290 1.18 0.65 -15.48
N ASN A 291 1.66 1.72 -16.09
CA ASN A 291 2.92 1.80 -16.82
C ASN A 291 4.08 2.42 -16.02
N LYS A 292 3.95 2.50 -14.70
CA LYS A 292 4.92 3.13 -13.80
C LYS A 292 5.42 2.18 -12.72
N ASN A 293 6.56 2.51 -12.14
CA ASN A 293 7.05 1.78 -10.98
C ASN A 293 6.23 2.13 -9.73
N GLN A 294 5.42 1.18 -9.25
CA GLN A 294 4.49 1.36 -8.14
C GLN A 294 5.16 1.73 -6.80
N ILE A 295 6.48 1.58 -6.70
CA ILE A 295 7.25 1.92 -5.51
C ILE A 295 7.92 3.27 -5.68
N ASN A 296 8.73 3.43 -6.73
CA ASN A 296 9.53 4.64 -6.94
C ASN A 296 8.67 5.85 -7.35
N ASP A 297 7.59 5.61 -8.10
CA ASP A 297 6.69 6.65 -8.62
C ASP A 297 5.40 6.76 -7.78
N SER A 298 5.33 6.11 -6.62
CA SER A 298 4.10 5.97 -5.82
C SER A 298 3.40 7.30 -5.50
N GLU A 299 4.15 8.36 -5.20
CA GLU A 299 3.58 9.70 -4.98
C GLU A 299 3.00 10.29 -6.26
N GLN A 300 3.71 10.19 -7.37
CA GLN A 300 3.21 10.71 -8.66
C GLN A 300 1.96 9.96 -9.12
N ILE A 301 1.90 8.64 -8.87
CA ILE A 301 0.76 7.79 -9.20
C ILE A 301 -0.46 8.22 -8.38
N ARG A 302 -0.32 8.36 -7.05
CA ARG A 302 -1.36 8.84 -6.16
C ARG A 302 -1.85 10.24 -6.56
N ASP A 303 -0.92 11.16 -6.80
CA ASP A 303 -1.23 12.54 -7.14
C ASP A 303 -2.00 12.65 -8.44
N TYR A 304 -1.63 11.84 -9.41
CA TYR A 304 -2.38 11.78 -10.65
C TYR A 304 -3.79 11.22 -10.42
N GLY A 305 -3.96 10.19 -9.60
CA GLY A 305 -5.27 9.68 -9.20
C GLY A 305 -6.14 10.73 -8.52
N MET A 306 -5.57 11.51 -7.59
CA MET A 306 -6.26 12.62 -6.95
C MET A 306 -6.61 13.72 -7.96
N LEU A 307 -5.70 14.05 -8.88
CA LEU A 307 -5.93 15.03 -9.94
C LEU A 307 -7.13 14.65 -10.81
N VAL A 308 -7.21 13.37 -11.22
CA VAL A 308 -8.35 12.82 -11.97
C VAL A 308 -9.65 13.04 -11.21
N ILE A 309 -9.69 12.66 -9.93
CA ILE A 309 -10.90 12.74 -9.09
C ILE A 309 -11.38 14.19 -8.97
N TYR A 310 -10.50 15.12 -8.62
CA TYR A 310 -10.86 16.52 -8.45
C TYR A 310 -11.28 17.17 -9.78
N SER A 311 -10.60 16.84 -10.88
CA SER A 311 -10.94 17.37 -12.20
C SER A 311 -12.31 16.88 -12.68
N ASN A 312 -12.55 15.56 -12.58
CA ASN A 312 -13.83 14.95 -12.92
C ASN A 312 -14.96 15.52 -12.04
N TRP A 313 -14.74 15.60 -10.73
CA TRP A 313 -15.73 16.14 -9.80
C TRP A 313 -16.05 17.60 -10.08
N SER A 314 -15.03 18.42 -10.37
CA SER A 314 -15.21 19.82 -10.79
C SER A 314 -16.07 19.95 -12.05
N TYR A 315 -15.79 19.12 -13.06
CA TYR A 315 -16.58 19.07 -14.28
C TYR A 315 -18.04 18.69 -14.00
N LEU A 316 -18.29 17.63 -13.26
CA LEU A 316 -19.64 17.16 -12.90
C LEU A 316 -20.44 18.19 -12.12
N LYS A 317 -19.79 18.97 -11.25
CA LYS A 317 -20.44 20.00 -10.43
C LYS A 317 -20.77 21.26 -11.21
N ASN A 318 -19.92 21.69 -12.15
CA ASN A 318 -19.96 23.03 -12.71
C ASN A 318 -20.37 23.07 -14.20
N GLN A 319 -19.97 22.06 -15.00
CA GLN A 319 -20.08 22.13 -16.46
C GLN A 319 -21.00 21.07 -17.06
N SER A 320 -21.01 19.84 -16.51
CA SER A 320 -21.77 18.73 -17.05
C SER A 320 -23.27 19.05 -17.22
N GLU A 321 -23.88 18.47 -18.23
CA GLU A 321 -25.33 18.48 -18.40
C GLU A 321 -26.04 17.89 -17.17
N ARG A 322 -25.37 16.98 -16.43
CA ARG A 322 -25.86 16.36 -15.20
C ARG A 322 -25.59 17.19 -13.93
N ARG A 323 -25.04 18.41 -14.00
CA ARG A 323 -24.69 19.24 -12.83
C ARG A 323 -25.83 19.47 -11.84
N LYS A 324 -27.08 19.41 -12.29
CA LYS A 324 -28.26 19.51 -11.39
C LYS A 324 -28.32 18.34 -10.40
N TYR A 325 -27.95 17.13 -10.84
CA TYR A 325 -27.89 15.93 -9.98
C TYR A 325 -26.79 16.08 -8.92
N TYR A 326 -25.63 16.61 -9.30
CA TYR A 326 -24.51 16.79 -8.39
C TYR A 326 -24.60 18.02 -7.49
N LYS A 327 -25.60 18.90 -7.71
CA LYS A 327 -25.72 20.17 -7.00
C LYS A 327 -25.72 20.04 -5.47
N LYS A 328 -26.36 19.00 -4.95
CA LYS A 328 -26.48 18.73 -3.52
C LYS A 328 -25.50 17.63 -3.04
N ARG A 329 -24.47 17.32 -3.79
CA ARG A 329 -23.47 16.35 -3.40
C ARG A 329 -22.16 17.02 -3.09
N SER A 330 -21.53 16.65 -1.97
CA SER A 330 -20.16 17.03 -1.61
C SER A 330 -19.22 15.85 -1.71
N LEU A 331 -18.00 16.11 -2.14
CA LEU A 331 -16.91 15.15 -2.08
C LEU A 331 -16.51 14.99 -0.60
N GLU A 332 -16.82 13.83 -0.02
CA GLU A 332 -16.68 13.62 1.42
C GLU A 332 -15.29 13.09 1.77
N TRP A 333 -14.77 12.20 0.95
CA TRP A 333 -13.47 11.60 1.20
C TRP A 333 -12.78 11.21 -0.09
N VAL A 334 -11.47 11.45 -0.14
CA VAL A 334 -10.54 10.95 -1.16
C VAL A 334 -9.35 10.33 -0.44
N ALA A 335 -8.98 9.13 -0.82
CA ALA A 335 -7.85 8.43 -0.21
C ALA A 335 -6.55 9.19 -0.41
N TYR A 336 -5.88 9.55 0.68
CA TYR A 336 -4.52 10.08 0.62
C TYR A 336 -3.48 8.96 0.51
N ILE A 337 -3.75 7.82 1.15
CA ILE A 337 -2.95 6.61 0.98
C ILE A 337 -3.60 5.77 -0.11
N ALA A 338 -2.90 5.60 -1.21
CA ALA A 338 -3.41 4.86 -2.35
C ALA A 338 -3.26 3.35 -2.15
N GLY A 339 -4.26 2.59 -2.56
CA GLY A 339 -4.29 1.14 -2.44
C GLY A 339 -3.52 0.48 -3.59
N LYS A 340 -2.35 -0.07 -3.30
CA LYS A 340 -1.56 -0.82 -4.27
C LYS A 340 -2.09 -2.23 -4.44
N ARG A 341 -2.09 -2.70 -5.69
CA ARG A 341 -2.42 -4.09 -6.04
C ARG A 341 -1.19 -4.94 -6.25
N GLU A 342 -0.20 -4.40 -6.96
CA GLU A 342 0.98 -5.13 -7.38
C GLU A 342 2.23 -4.27 -7.26
N SER A 343 3.35 -4.95 -6.99
CA SER A 343 4.68 -4.37 -7.08
C SER A 343 5.71 -5.49 -7.24
N ARG A 344 6.68 -5.66 -6.33
CA ARG A 344 7.60 -6.79 -6.35
C ARG A 344 6.92 -8.06 -5.85
N ARG A 345 7.14 -9.15 -6.58
CA ARG A 345 6.85 -10.51 -6.16
C ARG A 345 8.20 -11.18 -5.89
N LEU A 346 8.43 -11.58 -4.64
CA LEU A 346 9.65 -12.29 -4.27
C LEU A 346 9.61 -13.72 -4.82
N LEU A 347 10.77 -14.29 -5.15
CA LEU A 347 10.83 -15.63 -5.71
C LEU A 347 11.15 -16.65 -4.62
N GLY A 348 10.26 -17.63 -4.50
CA GLY A 348 10.48 -18.87 -3.75
C GLY A 348 11.02 -19.99 -4.64
N ASP A 349 11.12 -21.20 -4.09
CA ASP A 349 11.50 -22.38 -4.87
C ASP A 349 10.42 -22.82 -5.86
N TYR A 350 9.22 -22.28 -5.71
CA TYR A 350 8.11 -22.49 -6.64
C TYR A 350 7.42 -21.15 -6.94
N VAL A 351 7.00 -20.98 -8.20
CA VAL A 351 6.18 -19.84 -8.65
C VAL A 351 4.78 -20.38 -8.93
N LEU A 352 3.79 -19.94 -8.15
CA LEU A 352 2.40 -20.31 -8.35
C LEU A 352 1.89 -19.71 -9.66
N LYS A 353 1.20 -20.49 -10.50
CA LYS A 353 0.79 -20.13 -11.85
C LYS A 353 -0.66 -20.53 -12.15
N GLU A 354 -1.22 -20.04 -13.25
CA GLU A 354 -2.60 -20.29 -13.69
C GLU A 354 -3.00 -21.77 -13.63
N ASP A 355 -2.14 -22.67 -14.11
CA ASP A 355 -2.41 -24.10 -14.14
C ASP A 355 -2.62 -24.70 -12.73
N ASP A 356 -1.92 -24.20 -11.73
CA ASP A 356 -2.08 -24.65 -10.35
C ASP A 356 -3.48 -24.38 -9.82
N LEU A 357 -4.03 -23.21 -10.20
CA LEU A 357 -5.35 -22.76 -9.79
C LEU A 357 -6.45 -23.47 -10.58
N THR A 358 -6.36 -23.42 -11.92
CA THR A 358 -7.41 -23.89 -12.82
C THR A 358 -7.51 -25.40 -12.87
N LYS A 359 -6.39 -26.12 -12.70
CA LYS A 359 -6.33 -27.59 -12.66
C LYS A 359 -6.35 -28.15 -11.25
N HIS A 360 -6.40 -27.31 -10.21
CA HIS A 360 -6.37 -27.70 -8.80
C HIS A 360 -5.20 -28.65 -8.50
N VAL A 361 -3.99 -28.28 -8.91
CA VAL A 361 -2.81 -29.10 -8.74
C VAL A 361 -2.58 -29.39 -7.26
N ALA A 362 -2.50 -30.66 -6.89
CA ALA A 362 -2.16 -31.07 -5.55
C ALA A 362 -0.65 -30.92 -5.33
N HIS A 363 -0.27 -30.18 -4.29
CA HIS A 363 1.11 -30.00 -3.87
C HIS A 363 1.35 -30.80 -2.57
N GLU A 364 2.44 -31.56 -2.49
CA GLU A 364 2.80 -32.32 -1.28
C GLU A 364 3.06 -31.38 -0.09
N ASP A 365 3.54 -30.18 -0.36
CA ASP A 365 3.85 -29.12 0.61
C ASP A 365 2.74 -28.06 0.69
N ALA A 366 1.49 -28.39 0.38
CA ALA A 366 0.36 -27.47 0.50
C ALA A 366 0.24 -26.94 1.93
N SER A 367 0.35 -25.60 2.10
CA SER A 367 0.39 -24.95 3.41
C SER A 367 -0.93 -24.31 3.81
N PHE A 368 -1.67 -23.75 2.85
CA PHE A 368 -2.99 -23.18 3.08
C PHE A 368 -3.86 -23.26 1.82
N THR A 369 -5.15 -23.01 2.01
CA THR A 369 -6.13 -22.96 0.92
C THR A 369 -6.61 -21.51 0.77
N THR A 370 -6.71 -21.04 -0.45
CA THR A 370 -7.29 -19.74 -0.79
C THR A 370 -8.50 -19.88 -1.69
N THR A 371 -9.39 -18.89 -1.65
CA THR A 371 -10.63 -18.83 -2.43
C THR A 371 -10.68 -17.64 -3.37
N TRP A 372 -9.60 -16.85 -3.44
CA TRP A 372 -9.57 -15.71 -4.35
C TRP A 372 -9.42 -16.18 -5.79
N SER A 373 -10.20 -15.58 -6.67
CA SER A 373 -10.18 -15.87 -8.10
C SER A 373 -9.01 -15.17 -8.81
N ILE A 374 -8.72 -15.56 -10.05
CA ILE A 374 -7.87 -14.77 -10.92
C ILE A 374 -8.59 -13.44 -11.19
N ASP A 375 -7.94 -12.33 -10.94
CA ASP A 375 -8.50 -10.99 -11.06
C ASP A 375 -7.44 -10.06 -11.67
N LEU A 376 -7.20 -10.23 -12.97
CA LEU A 376 -6.21 -9.45 -13.70
C LEU A 376 -6.80 -8.13 -14.15
N HIS A 377 -6.19 -7.03 -13.69
CA HIS A 377 -6.55 -5.69 -14.11
C HIS A 377 -5.63 -5.20 -15.23
N ARG A 378 -6.21 -4.56 -16.22
CA ARG A 378 -5.50 -3.93 -17.33
C ARG A 378 -6.14 -2.60 -17.69
N PRO A 379 -5.42 -1.70 -18.37
CA PRO A 379 -5.99 -0.43 -18.80
C PRO A 379 -7.31 -0.64 -19.55
N ASP A 380 -8.33 0.12 -19.16
CA ASP A 380 -9.61 0.11 -19.86
C ASP A 380 -9.43 0.64 -21.28
N PRO A 381 -9.90 -0.07 -22.33
CA PRO A 381 -9.66 0.31 -23.74
C PRO A 381 -10.27 1.65 -24.13
N GLU A 382 -11.46 1.99 -23.58
CA GLU A 382 -12.09 3.27 -23.87
C GLU A 382 -11.34 4.39 -23.16
N ASN A 383 -10.95 4.17 -21.91
CA ASN A 383 -10.14 5.13 -21.16
C ASN A 383 -8.78 5.34 -21.82
N THR A 384 -8.13 4.29 -22.33
CA THR A 384 -6.87 4.38 -23.10
C THR A 384 -7.03 5.22 -24.37
N ARG A 385 -8.17 5.12 -25.04
CA ARG A 385 -8.43 5.89 -26.26
C ARG A 385 -8.40 7.39 -26.00
N TYR A 386 -8.93 7.85 -24.87
CA TYR A 386 -8.98 9.27 -24.53
C TYR A 386 -7.76 9.75 -23.74
N PHE A 387 -7.11 8.86 -22.98
CA PHE A 387 -6.00 9.20 -22.08
C PHE A 387 -4.79 8.26 -22.26
N PRO A 388 -4.23 8.12 -23.50
CA PRO A 388 -3.17 7.16 -23.75
C PRO A 388 -1.92 7.42 -22.92
N GLY A 389 -1.46 6.39 -22.18
CA GLY A 389 -0.33 6.48 -21.25
C GLY A 389 -0.62 7.23 -19.94
N ARG A 390 -1.87 7.66 -19.74
CA ARG A 390 -2.37 8.35 -18.56
C ARG A 390 -3.74 7.82 -18.15
N GLU A 391 -3.92 6.55 -18.34
CA GLU A 391 -5.15 5.85 -17.98
C GLU A 391 -5.39 5.95 -16.46
N PHE A 392 -6.66 6.05 -16.11
CA PHE A 392 -7.12 6.11 -14.71
C PHE A 392 -8.26 5.13 -14.41
N LYS A 393 -8.57 4.26 -15.38
CA LYS A 393 -9.52 3.17 -15.21
C LYS A 393 -8.93 1.86 -15.69
N ALA A 394 -9.29 0.82 -14.96
CA ALA A 394 -9.02 -0.56 -15.34
C ALA A 394 -10.30 -1.28 -15.76
N THR A 395 -10.12 -2.23 -16.65
CA THR A 395 -11.04 -3.35 -16.86
C THR A 395 -10.43 -4.61 -16.26
N THR A 396 -11.27 -5.59 -15.91
CA THR A 396 -10.84 -6.80 -15.22
C THR A 396 -11.12 -8.04 -16.07
N ASP A 397 -10.12 -8.94 -16.10
CA ASP A 397 -10.33 -10.31 -16.58
C ASP A 397 -10.47 -11.20 -15.32
N HIS A 398 -11.71 -11.50 -14.97
CA HIS A 398 -12.05 -12.23 -13.75
C HIS A 398 -12.41 -13.69 -14.07
N VAL A 399 -11.59 -14.62 -13.54
CA VAL A 399 -11.85 -16.07 -13.68
C VAL A 399 -12.15 -16.65 -12.31
N VAL A 400 -13.38 -17.05 -12.09
CA VAL A 400 -13.82 -17.66 -10.82
C VAL A 400 -13.14 -19.02 -10.65
N ILE A 401 -12.40 -19.17 -9.57
CA ILE A 401 -11.68 -20.39 -9.22
C ILE A 401 -12.27 -20.97 -7.93
N TYR A 402 -12.43 -22.29 -7.87
CA TYR A 402 -12.74 -22.99 -6.63
C TYR A 402 -11.52 -22.99 -5.70
N PRO A 403 -11.70 -23.25 -4.38
CA PRO A 403 -10.60 -23.28 -3.45
C PRO A 403 -9.44 -24.14 -3.92
N TYR A 404 -8.24 -23.59 -3.87
CA TYR A 404 -7.03 -24.27 -4.30
C TYR A 404 -5.90 -24.11 -3.26
N PRO A 405 -4.98 -25.10 -3.18
CA PRO A 405 -3.88 -25.05 -2.24
C PRO A 405 -2.74 -24.19 -2.74
N VAL A 406 -2.05 -23.53 -1.81
CA VAL A 406 -0.81 -22.80 -2.06
C VAL A 406 0.35 -23.57 -1.43
N PRO A 407 1.40 -23.94 -2.21
CA PRO A 407 2.54 -24.68 -1.70
C PRO A 407 3.44 -23.81 -0.81
N TYR A 408 4.03 -24.44 0.22
CA TYR A 408 4.92 -23.77 1.15
C TYR A 408 6.12 -23.12 0.46
N ARG A 409 6.61 -23.72 -0.63
CA ARG A 409 7.70 -23.19 -1.47
C ARG A 409 7.42 -21.84 -2.12
N CYS A 410 6.19 -21.34 -2.05
CA CYS A 410 5.82 -19.97 -2.47
C CYS A 410 5.97 -18.93 -1.35
N LEU A 411 6.24 -19.35 -0.10
CA LEU A 411 6.13 -18.51 1.09
C LEU A 411 7.48 -18.16 1.73
N TYR A 412 8.59 -18.53 1.12
CA TYR A 412 9.94 -18.19 1.56
C TYR A 412 10.83 -17.84 0.38
N SER A 413 11.86 -17.01 0.63
CA SER A 413 12.83 -16.64 -0.38
C SER A 413 13.74 -17.80 -0.75
N ARG A 414 13.96 -18.03 -2.06
CA ARG A 414 14.82 -19.11 -2.54
C ARG A 414 16.31 -18.88 -2.31
N ASN A 415 16.73 -17.65 -1.99
CA ASN A 415 18.13 -17.27 -1.85
C ASN A 415 18.43 -16.46 -0.56
N ILE A 416 17.45 -16.32 0.35
CA ILE A 416 17.66 -15.76 1.69
C ILE A 416 17.09 -16.75 2.71
N ASP A 417 17.95 -17.43 3.45
CA ASP A 417 17.65 -18.64 4.24
C ASP A 417 16.57 -18.49 5.31
N ASN A 418 16.42 -17.30 5.89
CA ASN A 418 15.53 -17.06 7.01
C ASN A 418 14.48 -15.98 6.73
N LEU A 419 14.17 -15.76 5.44
CA LEU A 419 13.18 -14.80 5.00
C LEU A 419 11.92 -15.51 4.49
N PHE A 420 10.82 -15.34 5.23
CA PHE A 420 9.47 -15.67 4.80
C PHE A 420 8.80 -14.47 4.12
N MET A 421 7.72 -14.74 3.42
CA MET A 421 6.90 -13.73 2.77
C MET A 421 5.42 -14.10 2.86
N ALA A 422 4.56 -13.10 3.09
CA ALA A 422 3.12 -13.28 3.16
C ALA A 422 2.39 -12.06 2.60
N GLY A 423 1.25 -12.30 1.97
CA GLY A 423 0.47 -11.30 1.26
C GLY A 423 0.81 -11.24 -0.23
N ARG A 424 0.59 -10.09 -0.87
CA ARG A 424 0.71 -9.95 -2.33
C ARG A 424 2.14 -10.09 -2.90
N ASN A 425 3.17 -10.14 -2.07
CA ASN A 425 4.58 -10.26 -2.47
C ASN A 425 5.11 -11.70 -2.43
N ILE A 426 4.26 -12.72 -2.27
CA ILE A 426 4.67 -14.12 -2.32
C ILE A 426 5.09 -14.54 -3.73
N SER A 427 5.65 -15.73 -3.88
CA SER A 427 6.17 -16.25 -5.15
C SER A 427 5.04 -16.72 -6.07
N VAL A 428 4.57 -15.80 -6.89
CA VAL A 428 3.49 -16.01 -7.86
C VAL A 428 3.80 -15.34 -9.19
N CYS A 429 3.21 -15.83 -10.28
CA CYS A 429 3.18 -15.12 -11.54
C CYS A 429 2.21 -13.94 -11.50
N LEU A 430 2.17 -13.13 -12.56
CA LEU A 430 1.32 -11.95 -12.65
C LEU A 430 -0.16 -12.23 -12.43
N LEU A 431 -0.67 -13.35 -12.93
CA LEU A 431 -2.11 -13.64 -12.95
C LEU A 431 -2.71 -13.84 -11.56
N TYR A 432 -1.88 -14.08 -10.57
CA TYR A 432 -2.28 -14.27 -9.20
C TYR A 432 -1.80 -13.12 -8.31
N THR A 433 -2.57 -12.08 -8.25
CA THR A 433 -2.38 -11.05 -7.23
C THR A 433 -3.51 -11.16 -6.23
N SER A 434 -3.23 -11.85 -5.15
CA SER A 434 -4.13 -11.87 -4.00
C SER A 434 -4.20 -10.50 -3.33
N PRO A 435 -5.37 -10.03 -2.97
CA PRO A 435 -5.51 -8.86 -2.11
C PRO A 435 -4.91 -9.06 -0.73
#